data_4126468f339698099dff455aa891750d
#
_entry.id   4126468f339698099dff455aa891750d
#
_cell.length_a   1.000
_cell.length_b   1.000
_cell.length_c   1.000
_cell.angle_alpha   90.00
_cell.angle_beta   90.00
_cell.angle_gamma   90.00
#
_symmetry.space_group_name_H-M   'P 1'
#
loop_
_entity.id
_entity.type
_entity.pdbx_description
1 polymer ?
#
loop_
_entity_poly.entity_id
_entity_poly.type
_entity_poly.pdbx_seq_one_letter_code
_entity_poly.pdbx_strand_id
1 'polypeptide(L)'
;MVAFPNTLLIRGERDYLVDPGLIMQGGPVLGALAELGVEPGEVKDVILTHLHFDHAEGLAAWPQRRTFVHRLETEAPYAQIISGMLEMANLEVLDGEEGEIEPGIRWLRTQGHSDGLISLCVDTDDGLVVIASDCVGPLPEYFDEMDLPEDFGPERDELLDQWRRIRDLKPAVVIPGHNPPVELG
;
A
#
# COMPACT_ATOMS: atom_id res chain seq x y z
N MET A 1 2.73 -13.43 -17.13
CA MET A 1 1.54 -12.56 -16.88
C MET A 1 2.07 -11.40 -16.06
N VAL A 2 1.85 -10.17 -16.46
CA VAL A 2 2.23 -9.01 -15.62
C VAL A 2 1.07 -8.83 -14.66
N ALA A 3 1.30 -9.07 -13.38
CA ALA A 3 0.32 -8.73 -12.34
C ALA A 3 0.46 -7.23 -12.05
N PHE A 4 -0.61 -6.46 -12.22
CA PHE A 4 -0.64 -5.08 -11.79
C PHE A 4 -0.98 -5.01 -10.30
N PRO A 5 -0.40 -4.06 -9.56
CA PRO A 5 -0.76 -3.87 -8.16
C PRO A 5 -2.16 -3.27 -8.03
N ASN A 6 -2.75 -3.48 -6.89
CA ASN A 6 -4.00 -2.84 -6.51
C ASN A 6 -3.73 -1.36 -6.22
N THR A 7 -4.42 -0.49 -6.95
CA THR A 7 -4.51 0.93 -6.64
C THR A 7 -5.83 1.16 -5.91
N LEU A 8 -5.81 1.87 -4.79
CA LEU A 8 -6.96 2.02 -3.93
C LEU A 8 -7.28 3.49 -3.68
N LEU A 9 -8.55 3.81 -3.56
CA LEU A 9 -9.03 5.12 -3.13
C LEU A 9 -9.68 4.99 -1.74
N ILE A 10 -9.07 5.61 -0.74
CA ILE A 10 -9.69 5.77 0.58
C ILE A 10 -10.46 7.08 0.55
N ARG A 11 -11.77 7.01 0.80
CA ARG A 11 -12.66 8.18 0.83
C ARG A 11 -13.06 8.52 2.26
N GLY A 12 -12.87 9.79 2.63
CA GLY A 12 -13.18 10.31 3.96
C GLY A 12 -13.38 11.82 3.93
N GLU A 13 -12.93 12.51 4.96
CA GLU A 13 -12.85 13.98 4.92
C GLU A 13 -11.88 14.46 3.84
N ARG A 14 -10.88 13.64 3.57
CA ARG A 14 -9.90 13.76 2.46
C ARG A 14 -9.86 12.45 1.70
N ASP A 15 -9.62 12.54 0.41
CA ASP A 15 -9.44 11.38 -0.45
C ASP A 15 -7.94 11.09 -0.58
N TYR A 16 -7.55 9.82 -0.33
CA TYR A 16 -6.19 9.31 -0.45
C TYR A 16 -6.11 8.28 -1.56
N LEU A 17 -5.17 8.46 -2.47
CA LEU A 17 -4.82 7.44 -3.46
C LEU A 17 -3.67 6.60 -2.89
N VAL A 18 -3.89 5.30 -2.79
CA VAL A 18 -2.86 4.36 -2.30
C VAL A 18 -2.27 3.62 -3.50
N ASP A 19 -0.96 3.61 -3.57
CA ASP A 19 -0.17 2.93 -4.61
C ASP A 19 -0.69 3.22 -6.03
N PRO A 20 -0.35 4.36 -6.64
CA PRO A 20 -0.86 4.76 -7.95
C PRO A 20 -0.44 3.82 -9.10
N GLY A 21 0.35 2.80 -8.82
CA GLY A 21 0.71 1.75 -9.75
C GLY A 21 1.77 2.17 -10.77
N LEU A 22 1.74 1.53 -11.93
CA LEU A 22 2.58 1.89 -13.07
C LEU A 22 2.01 3.10 -13.81
N ILE A 23 2.86 3.89 -14.46
CA ILE A 23 2.42 5.03 -15.28
C ILE A 23 1.47 4.60 -16.40
N MET A 24 1.64 3.40 -16.94
CA MET A 24 0.73 2.83 -17.93
C MET A 24 -0.67 2.51 -17.37
N GLN A 25 -0.82 2.41 -16.05
CA GLN A 25 -2.12 2.27 -15.38
C GLN A 25 -2.84 3.61 -15.19
N GLY A 26 -2.18 4.73 -15.46
CA GLY A 26 -2.78 6.06 -15.27
C GLY A 26 -4.13 6.22 -15.96
N GLY A 27 -4.30 5.69 -17.18
CA GLY A 27 -5.58 5.69 -17.88
C GLY A 27 -6.66 4.89 -17.15
N PRO A 28 -6.44 3.61 -16.80
CA PRO A 28 -7.35 2.82 -15.96
C PRO A 28 -7.66 3.47 -14.61
N VAL A 29 -6.67 4.00 -13.89
CA VAL A 29 -6.89 4.67 -12.60
C VAL A 29 -7.78 5.90 -12.76
N LEU A 30 -7.49 6.76 -13.74
CA LEU A 30 -8.32 7.93 -14.03
C LEU A 30 -9.74 7.54 -14.45
N GLY A 31 -9.88 6.44 -15.23
CA GLY A 31 -11.18 5.88 -15.60
C GLY A 31 -11.98 5.42 -14.38
N ALA A 32 -11.34 4.68 -13.47
CA ALA A 32 -11.98 4.22 -12.24
C ALA A 32 -12.39 5.40 -11.33
N LEU A 33 -11.56 6.43 -11.19
CA LEU A 33 -11.93 7.65 -10.46
C LEU A 33 -13.16 8.34 -11.07
N ALA A 34 -13.20 8.46 -12.41
CA ALA A 34 -14.33 9.07 -13.10
C ALA A 34 -15.64 8.25 -12.90
N GLU A 35 -15.56 6.91 -12.89
CA GLU A 35 -16.72 6.04 -12.58
C GLU A 35 -17.23 6.25 -11.15
N LEU A 36 -16.31 6.57 -10.21
CA LEU A 36 -16.64 6.92 -8.83
C LEU A 36 -17.10 8.38 -8.66
N GLY A 37 -17.11 9.16 -9.75
CA GLY A 37 -17.44 10.58 -9.74
C GLY A 37 -16.38 11.45 -9.04
N VAL A 38 -15.12 11.01 -9.04
CA VAL A 38 -14.00 11.71 -8.43
C VAL A 38 -13.14 12.33 -9.52
N GLU A 39 -13.01 13.64 -9.49
CA GLU A 39 -12.08 14.34 -10.38
C GLU A 39 -10.63 14.16 -9.88
N PRO A 40 -9.65 13.94 -10.77
CA PRO A 40 -8.25 13.75 -10.37
C PRO A 40 -7.70 14.89 -9.51
N GLY A 41 -8.24 16.09 -9.67
CA GLY A 41 -7.89 17.26 -8.86
C GLY A 41 -8.40 17.23 -7.43
N GLU A 42 -9.36 16.36 -7.11
CA GLU A 42 -9.92 16.19 -5.75
C GLU A 42 -9.04 15.28 -4.89
N VAL A 43 -8.32 14.33 -5.50
CA VAL A 43 -7.29 13.56 -4.80
C VAL A 43 -6.16 14.50 -4.40
N LYS A 44 -6.00 14.74 -3.12
CA LYS A 44 -5.00 15.67 -2.57
C LYS A 44 -3.77 14.97 -2.04
N ASP A 45 -3.95 13.78 -1.57
CA ASP A 45 -2.96 13.04 -0.83
C ASP A 45 -2.71 11.67 -1.50
N VAL A 46 -1.45 11.22 -1.48
CA VAL A 46 -1.03 9.90 -1.95
C VAL A 46 -0.37 9.17 -0.79
N ILE A 47 -0.59 7.88 -0.68
CA ILE A 47 0.13 7.02 0.25
C ILE A 47 0.86 5.96 -0.59
N LEU A 48 2.16 5.86 -0.43
CA LEU A 48 2.97 4.79 -1.00
C LEU A 48 3.25 3.78 0.09
N THR A 49 2.77 2.56 -0.08
CA THR A 49 3.02 1.48 0.87
C THR A 49 4.50 1.11 0.88
N HIS A 50 5.12 1.11 -0.29
CA HIS A 50 6.56 0.96 -0.51
C HIS A 50 6.96 1.56 -1.87
N LEU A 51 8.25 1.55 -2.19
CA LEU A 51 8.78 2.21 -3.38
C LEU A 51 9.20 1.27 -4.51
N HIS A 52 8.69 0.04 -4.55
CA HIS A 52 8.86 -0.77 -5.75
C HIS A 52 8.17 -0.10 -6.93
N PHE A 53 8.80 -0.24 -8.09
CA PHE A 53 8.46 0.53 -9.28
C PHE A 53 7.00 0.39 -9.71
N ASP A 54 6.45 -0.82 -9.60
CA ASP A 54 5.09 -1.13 -9.99
C ASP A 54 4.02 -0.51 -9.06
N HIS A 55 4.36 -0.14 -7.83
CA HIS A 55 3.48 0.58 -6.90
C HIS A 55 3.60 2.10 -7.02
N ALA A 56 4.79 2.60 -7.30
CA ALA A 56 5.13 4.00 -7.12
C ALA A 56 5.31 4.81 -8.42
N GLU A 57 5.55 4.17 -9.59
CA GLU A 57 5.80 4.88 -10.85
C GLU A 57 4.66 5.83 -11.23
N GLY A 58 3.42 5.44 -10.96
CA GLY A 58 2.22 6.23 -11.23
C GLY A 58 2.16 7.56 -10.48
N LEU A 59 2.99 7.77 -9.45
CA LEU A 59 3.12 9.05 -8.75
C LEU A 59 3.44 10.20 -9.73
N ALA A 60 4.08 9.92 -10.86
CA ALA A 60 4.34 10.90 -11.91
C ALA A 60 3.08 11.61 -12.44
N ALA A 61 1.91 10.97 -12.36
CA ALA A 61 0.63 11.56 -12.74
C ALA A 61 0.04 12.48 -11.64
N TRP A 62 0.63 12.49 -10.46
CA TRP A 62 0.15 13.18 -9.26
C TRP A 62 1.18 14.17 -8.70
N PRO A 63 1.73 15.10 -9.51
CA PRO A 63 2.78 16.01 -9.07
C PRO A 63 2.26 16.93 -7.95
N GLN A 64 3.17 17.31 -7.05
CA GLN A 64 2.90 18.25 -5.94
C GLN A 64 1.81 17.79 -4.96
N ARG A 65 1.45 16.50 -4.96
CA ARG A 65 0.59 15.94 -3.93
C ARG A 65 1.40 15.70 -2.66
N ARG A 66 0.77 15.88 -1.51
CA ARG A 66 1.31 15.40 -0.24
C ARG A 66 1.37 13.89 -0.33
N THR A 67 2.56 13.33 -0.17
CA THR A 67 2.82 11.92 -0.41
C THR A 67 3.48 11.30 0.82
N PHE A 68 2.76 10.41 1.46
CA PHE A 68 3.25 9.66 2.61
C PHE A 68 4.07 8.46 2.16
N VAL A 69 5.22 8.28 2.77
CA VAL A 69 6.12 7.15 2.52
C VAL A 69 7.00 6.92 3.73
N HIS A 70 7.31 5.68 4.03
CA HIS A 70 8.19 5.36 5.15
C HIS A 70 9.64 5.73 4.84
N ARG A 71 10.39 6.23 5.86
CA ARG A 71 11.78 6.68 5.71
C ARG A 71 12.70 5.62 5.10
N LEU A 72 12.61 4.37 5.56
CA LEU A 72 13.44 3.28 5.06
C LEU A 72 13.25 3.01 3.56
N GLU A 73 12.07 3.28 3.02
CA GLU A 73 11.83 3.21 1.58
C GLU A 73 12.62 4.28 0.82
N THR A 74 12.63 5.52 1.33
CA THR A 74 13.37 6.62 0.69
C THR A 74 14.90 6.43 0.75
N GLU A 75 15.39 5.66 1.70
CA GLU A 75 16.80 5.33 1.88
C GLU A 75 17.22 4.06 1.11
N ALA A 76 16.26 3.30 0.59
CA ALA A 76 16.52 2.06 -0.14
C ALA A 76 17.20 2.32 -1.50
N PRO A 77 18.11 1.44 -1.96
CA PRO A 77 18.80 1.63 -3.24
C PRO A 77 17.87 1.76 -4.45
N TYR A 78 16.74 1.08 -4.44
CA TYR A 78 15.75 1.13 -5.53
C TYR A 78 14.97 2.46 -5.59
N ALA A 79 14.94 3.25 -4.51
CA ALA A 79 14.33 4.59 -4.51
C ALA A 79 14.94 5.51 -5.57
N GLN A 80 16.18 5.27 -5.98
CA GLN A 80 16.84 6.02 -7.04
C GLN A 80 16.13 5.89 -8.39
N ILE A 81 15.45 4.76 -8.64
CA ILE A 81 14.74 4.49 -9.90
C ILE A 81 13.59 5.49 -10.09
N ILE A 82 12.94 5.88 -9.00
CA ILE A 82 11.79 6.79 -8.99
C ILE A 82 12.12 8.16 -8.37
N SER A 83 13.39 8.47 -8.17
CA SER A 83 13.83 9.71 -7.50
C SER A 83 13.24 10.98 -8.13
N GLY A 84 13.17 11.04 -9.47
CA GLY A 84 12.57 12.18 -10.16
C GLY A 84 11.07 12.37 -9.87
N MET A 85 10.35 11.29 -9.56
CA MET A 85 8.93 11.35 -9.17
C MET A 85 8.79 11.81 -7.72
N LEU A 86 9.67 11.30 -6.84
CA LEU A 86 9.70 11.70 -5.43
C LEU A 86 10.06 13.20 -5.30
N GLU A 87 10.97 13.72 -6.13
CA GLU A 87 11.34 15.15 -6.16
C GLU A 87 10.16 16.05 -6.57
N MET A 88 9.20 15.54 -7.34
CA MET A 88 8.00 16.28 -7.73
C MET A 88 6.88 16.22 -6.68
N ALA A 89 7.00 15.38 -5.68
CA ALA A 89 6.01 15.22 -4.62
C ALA A 89 6.33 16.08 -3.39
N ASN A 90 5.30 16.37 -2.59
CA ASN A 90 5.49 16.94 -1.26
C ASN A 90 5.55 15.78 -0.25
N LEU A 91 6.76 15.26 0.01
CA LEU A 91 6.94 14.08 0.85
C LEU A 91 6.64 14.37 2.32
N GLU A 92 5.81 13.52 2.91
CA GLU A 92 5.60 13.36 4.34
C GLU A 92 6.22 12.04 4.77
N VAL A 93 7.39 12.12 5.37
CA VAL A 93 8.18 10.94 5.73
C VAL A 93 7.69 10.37 7.04
N LEU A 94 7.17 9.14 6.97
CA LEU A 94 6.77 8.36 8.13
C LEU A 94 8.03 7.68 8.73
N ASP A 95 8.10 7.62 10.07
CA ASP A 95 9.22 7.01 10.77
C ASP A 95 8.75 6.23 12.00
N GLY A 96 9.40 5.12 12.29
CA GLY A 96 9.06 4.23 13.40
C GLY A 96 8.32 2.97 12.96
N GLU A 97 7.61 2.34 13.89
CA GLU A 97 6.95 1.05 13.66
C GLU A 97 5.46 1.19 13.34
N GLU A 98 4.84 2.27 13.77
CA GLU A 98 3.43 2.53 13.58
C GLU A 98 3.11 4.02 13.80
N GLY A 99 1.96 4.45 13.29
CA GLY A 99 1.49 5.80 13.47
C GLY A 99 0.10 6.03 12.87
N GLU A 100 -0.33 7.27 12.89
CA GLU A 100 -1.63 7.69 12.36
C GLU A 100 -1.41 8.80 11.32
N ILE A 101 -2.11 8.69 10.19
CA ILE A 101 -2.14 9.72 9.14
C ILE A 101 -3.23 10.74 9.46
N GLU A 102 -4.42 10.22 9.78
CA GLU A 102 -5.55 10.96 10.31
C GLU A 102 -6.47 10.02 11.10
N PRO A 103 -7.43 10.51 11.90
CA PRO A 103 -8.35 9.65 12.64
C PRO A 103 -9.04 8.63 11.73
N GLY A 104 -8.84 7.34 12.05
CA GLY A 104 -9.35 6.23 11.26
C GLY A 104 -8.43 5.71 10.16
N ILE A 105 -7.27 6.34 9.92
CA ILE A 105 -6.24 5.84 9.00
C ILE A 105 -4.91 5.75 9.73
N ARG A 106 -4.55 4.53 10.15
CA ARG A 106 -3.29 4.22 10.82
C ARG A 106 -2.38 3.43 9.88
N TRP A 107 -1.10 3.44 10.13
CA TRP A 107 -0.14 2.63 9.41
C TRP A 107 0.70 1.80 10.39
N LEU A 108 1.15 0.64 9.91
CA LEU A 108 2.06 -0.27 10.60
C LEU A 108 3.20 -0.58 9.65
N ARG A 109 4.44 -0.55 10.12
CA ARG A 109 5.55 -1.11 9.35
C ARG A 109 5.43 -2.62 9.36
N THR A 110 5.31 -3.21 8.17
CA THR A 110 5.14 -4.65 7.96
C THR A 110 6.23 -5.15 7.01
N GLN A 111 7.45 -5.13 7.53
CA GLN A 111 8.66 -5.50 6.81
C GLN A 111 8.67 -6.98 6.34
N GLY A 112 9.61 -7.31 5.48
CA GLY A 112 9.84 -8.65 4.92
C GLY A 112 9.91 -8.63 3.40
N HIS A 113 8.94 -8.00 2.73
CA HIS A 113 9.02 -7.74 1.29
C HIS A 113 9.96 -6.55 0.98
N SER A 114 9.88 -5.49 1.78
CA SER A 114 10.87 -4.41 1.85
C SER A 114 10.98 -3.90 3.29
N ASP A 115 12.09 -3.22 3.60
CA ASP A 115 12.39 -2.78 4.97
C ASP A 115 11.41 -1.74 5.50
N GLY A 116 10.91 -0.89 4.61
CA GLY A 116 10.02 0.22 4.94
C GLY A 116 8.57 0.03 4.50
N LEU A 117 8.20 -1.18 4.04
CA LEU A 117 6.82 -1.45 3.65
C LEU A 117 5.88 -1.20 4.82
N ILE A 118 4.80 -0.45 4.55
CA ILE A 118 3.74 -0.19 5.50
C ILE A 118 2.43 -0.84 5.06
N SER A 119 1.69 -1.38 6.01
CA SER A 119 0.27 -1.73 5.84
C SER A 119 -0.59 -0.62 6.42
N LEU A 120 -1.72 -0.32 5.79
CA LEU A 120 -2.67 0.67 6.28
C LEU A 120 -3.83 -0.03 6.98
N CYS A 121 -4.22 0.51 8.14
CA CYS A 121 -5.39 0.09 8.90
C CYS A 121 -6.45 1.19 8.74
N VAL A 122 -7.53 0.89 8.03
CA VAL A 122 -8.59 1.84 7.72
C VAL A 122 -9.88 1.42 8.43
N ASP A 123 -10.35 2.27 9.33
CA ASP A 123 -11.62 2.06 10.00
C ASP A 123 -12.76 2.43 9.03
N THR A 124 -13.67 1.49 8.77
CA THR A 124 -14.84 1.68 7.90
C THR A 124 -16.13 1.34 8.63
N ASP A 125 -17.27 1.72 8.06
CA ASP A 125 -18.58 1.36 8.61
C ASP A 125 -18.82 -0.16 8.68
N ASP A 126 -18.15 -0.93 7.80
CA ASP A 126 -18.25 -2.39 7.72
C ASP A 126 -17.15 -3.12 8.53
N GLY A 127 -16.32 -2.38 9.26
CA GLY A 127 -15.23 -2.91 10.09
C GLY A 127 -13.84 -2.46 9.63
N LEU A 128 -12.82 -3.02 10.25
CA LEU A 128 -11.43 -2.71 9.94
C LEU A 128 -11.02 -3.32 8.59
N VAL A 129 -10.51 -2.51 7.70
CA VAL A 129 -9.85 -2.93 6.45
C VAL A 129 -8.34 -2.76 6.61
N VAL A 130 -7.57 -3.81 6.35
CA VAL A 130 -6.11 -3.72 6.30
C VAL A 130 -5.65 -3.80 4.85
N ILE A 131 -5.05 -2.72 4.35
CA ILE A 131 -4.35 -2.71 3.06
C ILE A 131 -2.94 -3.18 3.34
N ALA A 132 -2.70 -4.48 3.14
CA ALA A 132 -1.45 -5.13 3.48
C ALA A 132 -0.40 -5.02 2.38
N SER A 133 -0.82 -4.62 1.17
CA SER A 133 0.08 -4.54 0.02
C SER A 133 0.91 -5.81 -0.15
N ASP A 134 2.18 -5.70 -0.48
CA ASP A 134 3.06 -6.83 -0.73
C ASP A 134 3.56 -7.56 0.52
N CYS A 135 3.15 -7.11 1.70
CA CYS A 135 3.30 -7.92 2.92
C CYS A 135 2.54 -9.25 2.81
N VAL A 136 1.33 -9.25 2.23
CA VAL A 136 0.56 -10.50 1.99
C VAL A 136 0.92 -11.11 0.63
N GLY A 137 1.56 -10.33 -0.24
CA GLY A 137 2.17 -10.78 -1.47
C GLY A 137 1.21 -11.35 -2.51
N PRO A 138 1.74 -12.12 -3.50
CA PRO A 138 0.97 -12.65 -4.62
C PRO A 138 0.18 -13.91 -4.29
N LEU A 139 0.18 -14.40 -3.05
CA LEU A 139 -0.34 -15.71 -2.67
C LEU A 139 -1.29 -15.61 -1.46
N PRO A 140 -2.50 -15.03 -1.66
CA PRO A 140 -3.46 -14.83 -0.57
C PRO A 140 -3.92 -16.13 0.10
N GLU A 141 -3.88 -17.28 -0.60
CA GLU A 141 -4.17 -18.60 -0.02
C GLU A 141 -3.19 -18.97 1.09
N TYR A 142 -1.90 -18.62 0.97
CA TYR A 142 -0.93 -18.87 2.04
C TYR A 142 -1.19 -17.98 3.25
N PHE A 143 -1.66 -16.75 3.02
CA PHE A 143 -2.08 -15.87 4.13
C PHE A 143 -3.30 -16.44 4.85
N ASP A 144 -4.23 -17.05 4.14
CA ASP A 144 -5.40 -17.69 4.75
C ASP A 144 -4.99 -18.92 5.56
N GLU A 145 -4.10 -19.73 5.03
CA GLU A 145 -3.53 -20.90 5.71
C GLU A 145 -2.53 -20.53 6.83
N MET A 146 -2.05 -19.28 6.87
CA MET A 146 -1.01 -18.79 7.78
C MET A 146 0.28 -19.59 7.67
N ASP A 147 0.62 -20.02 6.47
CA ASP A 147 1.81 -20.80 6.19
C ASP A 147 2.47 -20.32 4.88
N LEU A 148 3.76 -20.53 4.79
CA LEU A 148 4.57 -20.30 3.59
C LEU A 148 5.46 -21.53 3.37
N PRO A 149 5.77 -21.88 2.12
CA PRO A 149 6.68 -22.99 1.81
C PRO A 149 8.01 -22.86 2.59
N GLU A 150 8.58 -23.99 3.00
CA GLU A 150 9.86 -23.99 3.74
C GLU A 150 11.03 -23.39 2.91
N ASP A 151 10.94 -23.47 1.60
CA ASP A 151 11.91 -22.95 0.64
C ASP A 151 11.54 -21.55 0.10
N PHE A 152 10.61 -20.84 0.76
CA PHE A 152 10.15 -19.52 0.34
C PHE A 152 11.27 -18.48 0.27
N GLY A 153 12.21 -18.54 1.20
CA GLY A 153 13.33 -17.60 1.28
C GLY A 153 13.64 -17.15 2.71
N PRO A 154 14.67 -16.32 2.88
CA PRO A 154 15.12 -15.89 4.20
C PRO A 154 14.10 -15.01 4.94
N GLU A 155 13.20 -14.33 4.21
CA GLU A 155 12.16 -13.44 4.74
C GLU A 155 10.92 -14.18 5.24
N ARG A 156 10.85 -15.50 5.07
CA ARG A 156 9.66 -16.33 5.39
C ARG A 156 9.12 -16.11 6.80
N ASP A 157 9.98 -16.25 7.79
CA ASP A 157 9.56 -16.17 9.20
C ASP A 157 9.14 -14.75 9.57
N GLU A 158 9.81 -13.73 9.00
CA GLU A 158 9.47 -12.34 9.20
C GLU A 158 8.09 -12.01 8.61
N LEU A 159 7.79 -12.46 7.38
CA LEU A 159 6.47 -12.28 6.78
C LEU A 159 5.38 -12.97 7.58
N LEU A 160 5.61 -14.21 8.05
CA LEU A 160 4.65 -14.91 8.89
C LEU A 160 4.38 -14.17 10.22
N ASP A 161 5.39 -13.54 10.81
CA ASP A 161 5.21 -12.71 12.00
C ASP A 161 4.37 -11.46 11.71
N GLN A 162 4.57 -10.81 10.55
CA GLN A 162 3.72 -9.69 10.15
C GLN A 162 2.27 -10.15 9.86
N TRP A 163 2.10 -11.32 9.25
CA TRP A 163 0.76 -11.88 9.00
C TRP A 163 0.00 -12.16 10.29
N ARG A 164 0.68 -12.71 11.30
CA ARG A 164 0.09 -12.90 12.66
C ARG A 164 -0.32 -11.55 13.25
N ARG A 165 0.55 -10.55 13.15
CA ARG A 165 0.27 -9.18 13.61
C ARG A 165 -0.96 -8.60 12.92
N ILE A 166 -1.10 -8.76 11.60
CA ILE A 166 -2.28 -8.33 10.84
C ILE A 166 -3.54 -9.09 11.30
N ARG A 167 -3.46 -10.41 11.43
CA ARG A 167 -4.59 -11.23 11.90
C ARG A 167 -5.06 -10.86 13.31
N ASP A 168 -4.14 -10.53 14.21
CA ASP A 168 -4.45 -10.15 15.59
C ASP A 168 -5.26 -8.84 15.68
N LEU A 169 -5.20 -8.00 14.66
CA LEU A 169 -6.06 -6.81 14.53
C LEU A 169 -7.52 -7.15 14.25
N LYS A 170 -7.82 -8.39 13.86
CA LYS A 170 -9.16 -8.87 13.47
C LYS A 170 -9.81 -8.04 12.38
N PRO A 171 -9.14 -7.82 11.24
CA PRO A 171 -9.73 -7.09 10.14
C PRO A 171 -10.92 -7.85 9.54
N ALA A 172 -11.92 -7.11 9.04
CA ALA A 172 -12.98 -7.69 8.23
C ALA A 172 -12.47 -8.07 6.83
N VAL A 173 -11.54 -7.25 6.30
CA VAL A 173 -10.96 -7.44 4.97
C VAL A 173 -9.46 -7.15 5.01
N VAL A 174 -8.69 -7.99 4.30
CA VAL A 174 -7.27 -7.73 4.01
C VAL A 174 -7.10 -7.57 2.50
N ILE A 175 -6.45 -6.49 2.08
CA ILE A 175 -6.18 -6.21 0.66
C ILE A 175 -4.70 -6.41 0.38
N PRO A 176 -4.33 -7.47 -0.37
CA PRO A 176 -2.96 -7.72 -0.81
C PRO A 176 -2.55 -6.78 -1.95
N GLY A 177 -1.25 -6.74 -2.27
CA GLY A 177 -0.72 -5.88 -3.33
C GLY A 177 -1.22 -6.23 -4.73
N HIS A 178 -1.34 -7.52 -5.05
CA HIS A 178 -1.56 -7.98 -6.43
C HIS A 178 -2.76 -8.92 -6.62
N ASN A 179 -3.57 -9.16 -5.63
CA ASN A 179 -4.66 -10.14 -5.66
C ASN A 179 -5.97 -9.54 -5.15
N PRO A 180 -7.10 -10.19 -5.41
CA PRO A 180 -8.37 -9.76 -4.82
C PRO A 180 -8.32 -9.70 -3.29
N PRO A 181 -9.15 -8.84 -2.67
CA PRO A 181 -9.30 -8.79 -1.22
C PRO A 181 -9.65 -10.15 -0.61
N VAL A 182 -9.13 -10.39 0.60
CA VAL A 182 -9.43 -11.57 1.42
C VAL A 182 -10.39 -11.15 2.52
N GLU A 183 -11.60 -11.69 2.49
CA GLU A 183 -12.60 -11.49 3.56
C GLU A 183 -12.29 -12.44 4.72
N LEU A 184 -12.20 -11.89 5.92
CA LEU A 184 -11.96 -12.64 7.14
C LEU A 184 -13.24 -12.61 7.98
N GLY A 185 -14.04 -13.65 7.86
CA GLY A 185 -15.32 -13.80 8.56
C GLY A 185 -15.18 -14.06 10.08
#